data_23bd73b241f8c3487f8772c6c6d80426
#
_entry.id   23bd73b241f8c3487f8772c6c6d80426
#
_cell.length_a   1.000
_cell.length_b   1.000
_cell.length_c   1.000
_cell.angle_alpha   90.00
_cell.angle_beta   90.00
_cell.angle_gamma   90.00
#
_symmetry.space_group_name_H-M   'P 1'
#
loop_
_entity.id
_entity.type
_entity.pdbx_description
1 polymer ?
#
loop_
_entity_poly.entity_id
_entity_poly.type
_entity_poly.pdbx_seq_one_letter_code
_entity_poly.pdbx_strand_id
1 'polypeptide(L)'
;VYIRQEYPDGSYRTGWASITQLDEDHNYNGVSTLKITLEGKGAISDLQKLSAKPAIASSTITVSTASTKDATVNVTPVDAFVRAVTSSTGDVLVQNVDYTYAGGLLTIKKEYLQTKKSNFSLKVQLTADISVTVNATVSA
;
A
#
# COMPACT_ATOMS: atom_id res chain seq x y z
N VAL A 1 -8.44 -5.44 -17.31
CA VAL A 1 -7.96 -4.77 -16.09
C VAL A 1 -7.27 -3.47 -16.44
N TYR A 2 -7.31 -2.49 -15.54
CA TYR A 2 -6.51 -1.27 -15.65
C TYR A 2 -5.22 -1.51 -14.86
N ILE A 3 -4.08 -1.36 -15.51
CA ILE A 3 -2.76 -1.64 -14.94
C ILE A 3 -1.96 -0.36 -14.76
N ARG A 4 -1.12 -0.34 -13.75
CA ARG A 4 -0.09 0.67 -13.53
C ARG A 4 1.27 -0.05 -13.44
N GLN A 5 2.17 0.30 -14.34
CA GLN A 5 3.56 -0.13 -14.30
C GLN A 5 4.38 0.94 -13.61
N GLU A 6 5.01 0.61 -12.49
CA GLU A 6 5.90 1.51 -11.78
C GLU A 6 7.37 1.20 -12.05
N TYR A 7 8.17 2.26 -12.08
CA TYR A 7 9.62 2.20 -12.18
C TYR A 7 10.27 2.51 -10.81
N PRO A 8 11.55 2.13 -10.61
CA PRO A 8 12.24 2.35 -9.33
C PRO A 8 12.30 3.82 -8.89
N ASP A 9 12.36 4.76 -9.84
CA ASP A 9 12.36 6.20 -9.59
C ASP A 9 10.97 6.77 -9.19
N GLY A 10 9.94 5.91 -9.10
CA GLY A 10 8.57 6.29 -8.79
C GLY A 10 7.77 6.79 -10.01
N SER A 11 8.38 6.89 -11.18
CA SER A 11 7.64 7.15 -12.42
C SER A 11 6.77 5.95 -12.79
N TYR A 12 5.74 6.17 -13.56
CA TYR A 12 4.79 5.11 -13.92
C TYR A 12 4.12 5.34 -15.28
N ARG A 13 3.57 4.27 -15.82
CA ARG A 13 2.66 4.28 -16.95
C ARG A 13 1.39 3.54 -16.60
N THR A 14 0.30 3.90 -17.22
CA THR A 14 -1.00 3.24 -17.04
C THR A 14 -1.60 2.84 -18.37
N GLY A 15 -2.43 1.82 -18.34
CA GLY A 15 -3.12 1.34 -19.52
C GLY A 15 -4.14 0.25 -19.23
N TRP A 16 -4.98 -0.04 -20.21
CA TRP A 16 -5.89 -1.17 -20.14
C TRP A 16 -5.23 -2.43 -20.68
N ALA A 17 -5.44 -3.55 -20.01
CA ALA A 17 -4.98 -4.85 -20.46
C ALA A 17 -6.02 -5.93 -20.22
N SER A 18 -5.98 -6.99 -20.99
CA SER A 18 -6.65 -8.25 -20.72
C SER A 18 -5.67 -9.21 -20.04
N ILE A 19 -6.15 -9.97 -19.08
CA ILE A 19 -5.44 -11.15 -18.59
C ILE A 19 -5.66 -12.24 -19.64
N THR A 20 -4.59 -12.68 -20.29
CA THR A 20 -4.66 -13.72 -21.32
C THR A 20 -4.25 -15.09 -20.80
N GLN A 21 -3.46 -15.09 -19.73
CA GLN A 21 -3.02 -16.33 -19.10
C GLN A 21 -2.80 -16.11 -17.60
N LEU A 22 -3.21 -17.08 -16.82
CA LEU A 22 -3.01 -17.14 -15.39
C LEU A 22 -2.48 -18.54 -15.06
N ASP A 23 -1.18 -18.65 -14.79
CA ASP A 23 -0.55 -19.90 -14.42
C ASP A 23 -0.25 -19.89 -12.92
N GLU A 24 -0.72 -20.90 -12.24
CA GLU A 24 -0.46 -21.12 -10.83
C GLU A 24 0.46 -22.35 -10.69
N ASP A 25 1.66 -22.16 -10.18
CA ASP A 25 2.59 -23.23 -9.90
C ASP A 25 2.64 -23.50 -8.40
N HIS A 26 2.12 -24.64 -7.99
CA HIS A 26 2.16 -25.11 -6.61
C HIS A 26 3.40 -25.98 -6.41
N ASN A 27 4.50 -25.35 -6.03
CA ASN A 27 5.72 -26.11 -5.74
C ASN A 27 5.58 -26.84 -4.40
N TYR A 28 5.94 -28.13 -4.38
CA TYR A 28 5.87 -29.02 -3.22
C TYR A 28 6.63 -28.48 -1.98
N ASN A 29 7.53 -27.54 -2.16
CA ASN A 29 8.33 -26.91 -1.09
C ASN A 29 7.68 -25.62 -0.50
N GLY A 30 6.40 -25.39 -0.71
CA GLY A 30 5.64 -24.36 -0.02
C GLY A 30 5.71 -22.94 -0.58
N VAL A 31 6.37 -22.72 -1.72
CA VAL A 31 6.33 -21.45 -2.44
C VAL A 31 5.45 -21.63 -3.68
N SER A 32 4.26 -21.03 -3.65
CA SER A 32 3.41 -20.91 -4.83
C SER A 32 3.79 -19.68 -5.63
N THR A 33 3.98 -19.82 -6.93
CA THR A 33 4.21 -18.70 -7.85
C THR A 33 3.01 -18.50 -8.75
N LEU A 34 2.64 -17.25 -8.95
CA LEU A 34 1.57 -16.84 -9.86
C LEU A 34 2.19 -16.08 -11.02
N LYS A 35 2.06 -16.62 -12.22
CA LYS A 35 2.45 -15.94 -13.45
C LYS A 35 1.23 -15.41 -14.17
N ILE A 36 1.19 -14.11 -14.37
CA ILE A 36 0.11 -13.44 -15.09
C ILE A 36 0.65 -12.90 -16.41
N THR A 37 0.04 -13.29 -17.51
CA THR A 37 0.31 -12.70 -18.83
C THR A 37 -0.77 -11.68 -19.13
N LEU A 38 -0.33 -10.47 -19.49
CA LEU A 38 -1.20 -9.34 -19.81
C LEU A 38 -0.99 -8.95 -21.27
N GLU A 39 -2.08 -8.76 -21.99
CA GLU A 39 -2.08 -8.19 -23.33
C GLU A 39 -2.68 -6.77 -23.29
N GLY A 40 -1.92 -5.78 -23.75
CA GLY A 40 -2.36 -4.38 -23.77
C GLY A 40 -3.56 -4.18 -24.68
N LYS A 41 -4.55 -3.42 -24.21
CA LYS A 41 -5.71 -2.98 -25.00
C LYS A 41 -5.64 -1.47 -25.21
N GLY A 42 -5.11 -1.08 -26.35
CA GLY A 42 -4.97 0.32 -26.74
C GLY A 42 -3.64 0.95 -26.30
N ALA A 43 -3.60 2.27 -26.30
CA ALA A 43 -2.38 3.01 -25.97
C ALA A 43 -2.04 2.95 -24.48
N ILE A 44 -0.76 2.78 -24.20
CA ILE A 44 -0.21 3.00 -22.85
C ILE A 44 0.00 4.52 -22.70
N SER A 45 -0.26 5.07 -21.53
CA SER A 45 -0.01 6.47 -21.23
C SER A 45 1.48 6.85 -21.42
N ASP A 46 1.74 8.11 -21.64
CA ASP A 46 3.09 8.64 -21.52
C ASP A 46 3.65 8.38 -20.12
N LEU A 47 4.98 8.42 -20.00
CA LEU A 47 5.64 8.28 -18.71
C LEU A 47 5.22 9.42 -17.78
N GLN A 48 4.49 9.04 -16.72
CA GLN A 48 4.11 9.97 -15.66
C GLN A 48 5.21 9.97 -14.61
N LYS A 49 5.57 11.16 -14.13
CA LYS A 49 6.48 11.33 -13.01
C LYS A 49 5.69 11.84 -11.82
N LEU A 50 6.02 11.36 -10.63
CA LEU A 50 5.50 11.97 -9.41
C LEU A 50 5.98 13.42 -9.32
N SER A 51 5.13 14.29 -8.79
CA SER A 51 5.44 15.72 -8.65
C SER A 51 6.58 15.98 -7.67
N ALA A 52 6.83 15.04 -6.74
CA ALA A 52 7.95 15.03 -5.79
C ALA A 52 8.25 13.62 -5.31
N LYS A 53 9.38 13.46 -4.59
CA LYS A 53 9.70 12.20 -3.92
C LYS A 53 8.63 11.85 -2.87
N PRO A 54 8.08 10.64 -2.88
CA PRO A 54 7.07 10.24 -1.91
C PRO A 54 7.58 10.31 -0.48
N ALA A 55 6.73 10.84 0.40
CA ALA A 55 7.01 10.99 1.83
C ALA A 55 5.71 10.91 2.63
N ILE A 56 5.85 10.71 3.93
CA ILE A 56 4.76 10.78 4.90
C ILE A 56 5.00 11.98 5.82
N ALA A 57 4.01 12.85 5.96
CA ALA A 57 4.13 14.10 6.72
C ALA A 57 4.28 13.87 8.23
N SER A 58 3.64 12.82 8.77
CA SER A 58 3.76 12.45 10.17
C SER A 58 4.10 10.96 10.28
N SER A 59 5.17 10.67 11.01
CA SER A 59 5.62 9.30 11.28
C SER A 59 5.03 8.72 12.58
N THR A 60 4.07 9.40 13.20
CA THR A 60 3.43 8.95 14.44
C THR A 60 1.92 9.09 14.38
N ILE A 61 1.22 8.07 14.87
CA ILE A 61 -0.22 8.10 15.13
C ILE A 61 -0.45 7.69 16.59
N THR A 62 -1.46 8.30 17.20
CA THR A 62 -1.92 7.91 18.54
C THR A 62 -3.22 7.14 18.40
N VAL A 63 -3.27 5.99 19.03
CA VAL A 63 -4.41 5.06 19.01
C VAL A 63 -4.84 4.83 20.44
N SER A 64 -6.11 5.03 20.76
CA SER A 64 -6.67 4.58 22.05
C SER A 64 -7.21 3.16 21.89
N THR A 65 -7.06 2.31 22.91
CA THR A 65 -7.68 0.98 22.93
C THR A 65 -9.21 1.05 22.89
N ALA A 66 -9.77 2.17 23.34
CA ALA A 66 -11.18 2.51 23.23
C ALA A 66 -11.49 3.30 21.94
N SER A 67 -10.54 3.35 20.97
CA SER A 67 -10.67 4.20 19.78
C SER A 67 -11.92 3.85 18.98
N THR A 68 -12.74 4.84 18.79
CA THR A 68 -13.92 4.77 17.92
C THR A 68 -13.68 5.41 16.55
N LYS A 69 -12.43 5.84 16.28
CA LYS A 69 -12.07 6.58 15.09
C LYS A 69 -10.92 5.93 14.34
N ASP A 70 -10.94 6.08 13.04
CA ASP A 70 -9.83 5.74 12.16
C ASP A 70 -8.63 6.66 12.42
N ALA A 71 -7.42 6.17 12.17
CA ALA A 71 -6.21 6.99 12.18
C ALA A 71 -5.81 7.35 10.75
N THR A 72 -5.41 8.60 10.55
CA THR A 72 -5.06 9.11 9.22
C THR A 72 -3.63 9.58 9.15
N VAL A 73 -3.00 9.37 8.00
CA VAL A 73 -1.63 9.79 7.69
C VAL A 73 -1.61 10.40 6.29
N ASN A 74 -1.05 11.60 6.17
CA ASN A 74 -0.89 12.26 4.88
C ASN A 74 0.34 11.75 4.16
N VAL A 75 0.14 11.30 2.94
CA VAL A 75 1.18 10.88 1.98
C VAL A 75 1.34 11.98 0.94
N THR A 76 2.55 12.39 0.68
CA THR A 76 2.87 13.39 -0.33
C THR A 76 3.83 12.79 -1.36
N PRO A 77 3.77 13.24 -2.62
CA PRO A 77 2.72 14.08 -3.21
C PRO A 77 1.37 13.34 -3.29
N VAL A 78 0.30 14.06 -3.58
CA VAL A 78 -1.08 13.49 -3.67
C VAL A 78 -1.20 12.39 -4.73
N ASP A 79 -0.38 12.45 -5.77
CA ASP A 79 -0.27 11.44 -6.82
C ASP A 79 0.62 10.24 -6.45
N ALA A 80 1.21 10.24 -5.24
CA ALA A 80 1.93 9.08 -4.73
C ALA A 80 1.00 7.88 -4.54
N PHE A 81 1.58 6.70 -4.51
CA PHE A 81 0.86 5.43 -4.41
C PHE A 81 1.30 4.67 -3.17
N VAL A 82 0.36 4.03 -2.47
CA VAL A 82 0.65 3.11 -1.37
C VAL A 82 0.59 1.69 -1.91
N ARG A 83 1.75 1.01 -1.95
CA ARG A 83 1.87 -0.36 -2.48
C ARG A 83 1.49 -1.42 -1.47
N ALA A 84 1.95 -1.24 -0.25
CA ALA A 84 1.70 -2.18 0.84
C ALA A 84 1.79 -1.47 2.19
N VAL A 85 1.06 -1.98 3.15
CA VAL A 85 1.18 -1.61 4.56
C VAL A 85 1.37 -2.88 5.37
N THR A 86 2.46 -2.97 6.12
CA THR A 86 2.77 -4.12 6.97
C THR A 86 3.00 -3.67 8.41
N SER A 87 2.58 -4.46 9.37
CA SER A 87 2.79 -4.19 10.78
C SER A 87 4.08 -4.84 11.29
N SER A 88 4.72 -4.22 12.28
CA SER A 88 5.83 -4.84 13.03
C SER A 88 5.41 -6.12 13.76
N THR A 89 4.13 -6.36 13.92
CA THR A 89 3.57 -7.61 14.49
C THR A 89 3.43 -8.74 13.44
N GLY A 90 3.85 -8.47 12.18
CA GLY A 90 3.83 -9.45 11.09
C GLY A 90 2.58 -9.42 10.22
N ASP A 91 1.58 -8.60 10.53
CA ASP A 91 0.37 -8.52 9.73
C ASP A 91 0.63 -7.79 8.41
N VAL A 92 0.08 -8.29 7.33
CA VAL A 92 -0.04 -7.59 6.06
C VAL A 92 -1.45 -7.01 5.98
N LEU A 93 -1.55 -5.69 6.01
CA LEU A 93 -2.85 -5.02 5.97
C LEU A 93 -3.47 -5.09 4.58
N VAL A 94 -4.76 -5.36 4.52
CA VAL A 94 -5.53 -5.48 3.28
C VAL A 94 -6.23 -4.17 2.96
N GLN A 95 -5.99 -3.67 1.74
CA GLN A 95 -6.65 -2.44 1.28
C GLN A 95 -8.16 -2.65 1.19
N ASN A 96 -8.92 -1.63 1.56
CA ASN A 96 -10.38 -1.59 1.71
C ASN A 96 -10.94 -2.43 2.86
N VAL A 97 -10.13 -3.25 3.51
CA VAL A 97 -10.49 -3.99 4.74
C VAL A 97 -9.87 -3.32 5.96
N ASP A 98 -8.54 -3.27 6.06
CA ASP A 98 -7.80 -2.74 7.20
C ASP A 98 -7.41 -1.27 7.02
N TYR A 99 -7.24 -0.84 5.77
CA TYR A 99 -6.95 0.55 5.44
C TYR A 99 -7.58 0.97 4.12
N THR A 100 -7.70 2.27 3.93
CA THR A 100 -8.03 2.88 2.62
C THR A 100 -6.97 3.91 2.26
N TYR A 101 -6.79 4.13 0.96
CA TYR A 101 -5.93 5.18 0.45
C TYR A 101 -6.60 5.90 -0.71
N ALA A 102 -6.75 7.20 -0.58
CA ALA A 102 -7.32 8.06 -1.62
C ALA A 102 -6.81 9.49 -1.46
N GLY A 103 -6.45 10.13 -2.59
CA GLY A 103 -6.11 11.55 -2.62
C GLY A 103 -4.98 11.96 -1.67
N GLY A 104 -3.97 11.12 -1.50
CA GLY A 104 -2.86 11.38 -0.57
C GLY A 104 -3.18 11.10 0.90
N LEU A 105 -4.36 10.58 1.22
CA LEU A 105 -4.74 10.25 2.59
C LEU A 105 -4.75 8.73 2.78
N LEU A 106 -3.85 8.23 3.62
CA LEU A 106 -3.85 6.85 4.12
C LEU A 106 -4.67 6.82 5.42
N THR A 107 -5.74 6.06 5.43
CA THR A 107 -6.64 5.89 6.58
C THR A 107 -6.55 4.46 7.09
N ILE A 108 -6.05 4.26 8.29
CA ILE A 108 -6.06 2.96 8.97
C ILE A 108 -7.36 2.85 9.74
N LYS A 109 -8.11 1.79 9.47
CA LYS A 109 -9.44 1.60 10.04
C LYS A 109 -9.37 1.25 11.53
N LYS A 110 -10.34 1.77 12.28
CA LYS A 110 -10.47 1.53 13.72
C LYS A 110 -10.58 0.03 14.05
N GLU A 111 -11.21 -0.76 13.20
CA GLU A 111 -11.38 -2.20 13.41
C GLU A 111 -10.03 -2.91 13.51
N TYR A 112 -9.07 -2.53 12.64
CA TYR A 112 -7.69 -3.02 12.75
C TYR A 112 -6.99 -2.47 13.99
N LEU A 113 -7.12 -1.18 14.27
CA LEU A 113 -6.46 -0.53 15.40
C LEU A 113 -6.91 -1.11 16.75
N GLN A 114 -8.18 -1.45 16.91
CA GLN A 114 -8.75 -2.05 18.10
C GLN A 114 -8.19 -3.45 18.42
N THR A 115 -7.61 -4.14 17.45
CA THR A 115 -6.95 -5.44 17.68
C THR A 115 -5.61 -5.29 18.41
N LYS A 116 -5.04 -4.08 18.44
CA LYS A 116 -3.71 -3.80 19.00
C LYS A 116 -3.80 -3.37 20.44
N LYS A 117 -3.03 -4.04 21.31
CA LYS A 117 -3.02 -3.79 22.76
C LYS A 117 -1.73 -3.16 23.26
N SER A 118 -0.75 -2.97 22.38
CA SER A 118 0.56 -2.39 22.70
C SER A 118 1.06 -1.57 21.51
N ASN A 119 2.04 -0.73 21.75
CA ASN A 119 2.70 0.05 20.69
C ASN A 119 3.19 -0.85 19.56
N PHE A 120 3.00 -0.40 18.35
CA PHE A 120 3.44 -1.10 17.13
C PHE A 120 3.91 -0.08 16.09
N SER A 121 4.44 -0.54 14.99
CA SER A 121 4.74 0.32 13.85
C SER A 121 4.16 -0.27 12.57
N LEU A 122 3.88 0.62 11.62
CA LEU A 122 3.45 0.28 10.28
C LEU A 122 4.54 0.67 9.30
N LYS A 123 5.00 -0.25 8.49
CA LYS A 123 5.86 0.02 7.35
C LYS A 123 4.96 0.27 6.15
N VAL A 124 4.93 1.50 5.69
CA VAL A 124 4.18 1.92 4.50
C VAL A 124 5.13 1.97 3.32
N GLN A 125 4.91 1.12 2.33
CA GLN A 125 5.71 1.09 1.11
C GLN A 125 5.06 1.96 0.05
N LEU A 126 5.77 3.00 -0.37
CA LEU A 126 5.29 4.01 -1.32
C LEU A 126 5.78 3.74 -2.75
N THR A 127 7.03 3.26 -2.89
CA THR A 127 7.60 2.80 -4.18
C THR A 127 8.40 1.52 -3.97
N ALA A 128 9.03 0.99 -5.01
CA ALA A 128 9.91 -0.17 -4.86
C ALA A 128 11.00 0.05 -3.79
N ASP A 129 11.56 1.26 -3.77
CA ASP A 129 12.74 1.59 -2.94
C ASP A 129 12.43 2.51 -1.75
N ILE A 130 11.20 3.04 -1.67
CA ILE A 130 10.81 3.98 -0.61
C ILE A 130 9.78 3.35 0.30
N SER A 131 10.15 3.17 1.55
CA SER A 131 9.22 2.83 2.62
C SER A 131 9.41 3.78 3.80
N VAL A 132 8.31 4.08 4.49
CA VAL A 132 8.30 4.95 5.67
C VAL A 132 7.69 4.17 6.82
N THR A 133 8.31 4.30 8.00
CA THR A 133 7.77 3.72 9.23
C THR A 133 6.88 4.74 9.93
N VAL A 134 5.66 4.33 10.23
CA VAL A 134 4.70 5.09 11.05
C VAL A 134 4.58 4.39 12.40
N ASN A 135 4.96 5.08 13.46
CA ASN A 135 4.87 4.54 14.82
C ASN A 135 3.47 4.78 15.38
N ALA A 136 2.87 3.74 15.92
CA ALA A 136 1.58 3.80 16.58
C ALA A 136 1.75 3.65 18.10
N THR A 137 1.40 4.70 18.83
CA THR A 137 1.37 4.70 20.29
C THR A 137 -0.03 4.35 20.75
N VAL A 138 -0.16 3.24 21.47
CA VAL A 138 -1.44 2.77 22.02
C VAL A 138 -1.58 3.29 23.44
N SER A 139 -2.61 4.07 23.69
CA SER A 139 -3.01 4.53 25.03
C SER A 139 -4.21 3.76 25.54
N ALA A 140 -4.25 3.55 26.83
CA ALA A 140 -5.39 2.96 27.52
C ALA A 140 -6.62 3.90 27.44
#